data_e84212fb023b07d2a9111bbd5f53c1a8
#
_entry.id   e84212fb023b07d2a9111bbd5f53c1a8
#
_cell.length_a   1.000
_cell.length_b   1.000
_cell.length_c   1.000
_cell.angle_alpha   90.00
_cell.angle_beta   90.00
_cell.angle_gamma   90.00
#
_symmetry.space_group_name_H-M   'P 1'
#
loop_
_entity.id
_entity.type
_entity.pdbx_description
1 polymer ?
#
loop_
_entity_poly.entity_id
_entity_poly.type
_entity_poly.pdbx_seq_one_letter_code
_entity_poly.pdbx_strand_id
1 'polypeptide(L)'
;MGTLLSIRAWGAAAVEAVREAVWEAHRLETLWSRFRPDSEVSRLMAQAGQWVPVAPETRQLLLSSLEMHELTGGAFDITLGGGAAGALEHSGGMFRLAPGAQLDLGGIGKGAAVARLIQLLQLRGVRAALVNFGESSIGVIGSPPTREAWRIGIRS
;
A
#
# COMPACT_ATOMS: atom_id res chain seq x y z
N MET A 1 1.49 -9.08 3.79
CA MET A 1 0.63 -8.17 4.60
C MET A 1 -0.28 -8.90 5.59
N GLY A 2 -0.19 -10.18 5.80
CA GLY A 2 -0.73 -11.01 6.88
C GLY A 2 -2.17 -10.75 7.36
N THR A 3 -3.07 -10.24 6.51
CA THR A 3 -4.43 -9.89 6.89
C THR A 3 -5.42 -10.19 5.76
N LEU A 4 -6.72 -10.14 6.05
CA LEU A 4 -7.78 -10.46 5.10
C LEU A 4 -8.04 -9.30 4.14
N LEU A 5 -8.08 -9.59 2.83
CA LEU A 5 -8.62 -8.70 1.80
C LEU A 5 -10.03 -9.16 1.42
N SER A 6 -10.99 -8.26 1.50
CA SER A 6 -12.37 -8.48 1.02
C SER A 6 -12.71 -7.47 -0.05
N ILE A 7 -13.18 -7.95 -1.21
CA ILE A 7 -13.64 -7.12 -2.32
C ILE A 7 -15.06 -7.51 -2.67
N ARG A 8 -15.96 -6.54 -2.67
CA ARG A 8 -17.33 -6.68 -3.18
C ARG A 8 -17.49 -5.71 -4.33
N ALA A 9 -17.91 -6.19 -5.49
CA ALA A 9 -18.10 -5.37 -6.68
C ALA A 9 -19.36 -5.82 -7.43
N TRP A 10 -19.99 -4.89 -8.13
CA TRP A 10 -21.22 -5.12 -8.88
C TRP A 10 -21.09 -4.61 -10.31
N GLY A 11 -21.83 -5.26 -11.21
CA GLY A 11 -21.84 -4.97 -12.64
C GLY A 11 -21.24 -6.09 -13.49
N ALA A 12 -21.42 -6.01 -14.79
CA ALA A 12 -21.01 -7.06 -15.73
C ALA A 12 -19.49 -7.34 -15.71
N ALA A 13 -18.67 -6.30 -15.49
CA ALA A 13 -17.22 -6.42 -15.43
C ALA A 13 -16.69 -6.89 -14.06
N ALA A 14 -17.55 -7.03 -13.03
CA ALA A 14 -17.12 -7.19 -11.64
C ALA A 14 -16.26 -8.44 -11.42
N VAL A 15 -16.63 -9.59 -11.99
CA VAL A 15 -15.93 -10.86 -11.74
C VAL A 15 -14.47 -10.80 -12.21
N GLU A 16 -14.24 -10.35 -13.43
CA GLU A 16 -12.89 -10.28 -14.00
C GLU A 16 -12.06 -9.18 -13.33
N ALA A 17 -12.66 -8.01 -13.08
CA ALA A 17 -12.02 -6.91 -12.40
C ALA A 17 -11.58 -7.28 -10.96
N VAL A 18 -12.41 -8.04 -10.23
CA VAL A 18 -12.06 -8.54 -8.89
C VAL A 18 -10.91 -9.54 -8.96
N ARG A 19 -10.90 -10.44 -9.95
CA ARG A 19 -9.80 -11.38 -10.15
C ARG A 19 -8.47 -10.64 -10.35
N GLU A 20 -8.45 -9.65 -11.26
CA GLU A 20 -7.28 -8.81 -11.49
C GLU A 20 -6.86 -8.03 -10.23
N ALA A 21 -7.83 -7.49 -9.48
CA ALA A 21 -7.55 -6.78 -8.24
C ALA A 21 -6.90 -7.69 -7.18
N VAL A 22 -7.32 -8.93 -7.06
CA VAL A 22 -6.70 -9.92 -6.17
C VAL A 22 -5.26 -10.22 -6.62
N TRP A 23 -5.02 -10.41 -7.91
CA TRP A 23 -3.67 -10.57 -8.45
C TRP A 23 -2.78 -9.37 -8.15
N GLU A 24 -3.29 -8.15 -8.36
CA GLU A 24 -2.56 -6.91 -8.05
C GLU A 24 -2.24 -6.81 -6.55
N ALA A 25 -3.16 -7.17 -5.67
CA ALA A 25 -2.90 -7.20 -4.23
C ALA A 25 -1.76 -8.15 -3.87
N HIS A 26 -1.72 -9.34 -4.45
CA HIS A 26 -0.61 -10.29 -4.27
C HIS A 26 0.71 -9.72 -4.83
N ARG A 27 0.67 -9.08 -6.00
CA ARG A 27 1.86 -8.42 -6.57
C ARG A 27 2.41 -7.33 -5.64
N LEU A 28 1.53 -6.49 -5.09
CA LEU A 28 1.94 -5.45 -4.14
C LEU A 28 2.51 -6.07 -2.85
N GLU A 29 1.99 -7.21 -2.40
CA GLU A 29 2.57 -7.93 -1.27
C GLU A 29 3.98 -8.42 -1.56
N THR A 30 4.27 -8.90 -2.77
CA THR A 30 5.64 -9.26 -3.15
C THR A 30 6.61 -8.09 -3.18
N LEU A 31 6.13 -6.87 -3.36
CA LEU A 31 6.96 -5.66 -3.30
C LEU A 31 7.17 -5.17 -1.86
N TRP A 32 6.12 -5.15 -1.04
CA TRP A 32 6.07 -4.33 0.18
C TRP A 32 6.12 -5.10 1.49
N SER A 33 6.06 -6.44 1.47
CA SER A 33 6.06 -7.24 2.70
C SER A 33 7.46 -7.33 3.31
N ARG A 34 7.64 -6.81 4.50
CA ARG A 34 8.89 -6.99 5.27
C ARG A 34 9.13 -8.43 5.75
N PHE A 35 8.12 -9.30 5.66
CA PHE A 35 8.19 -10.70 6.08
C PHE A 35 8.55 -11.65 4.93
N ARG A 36 8.53 -11.17 3.69
CA ARG A 36 8.94 -11.94 2.52
C ARG A 36 10.40 -11.65 2.21
N PRO A 37 11.28 -12.66 2.20
CA PRO A 37 12.71 -12.45 1.94
C PRO A 37 13.01 -11.94 0.52
N ASP A 38 12.09 -12.23 -0.42
CA ASP A 38 12.16 -11.86 -1.85
C ASP A 38 11.53 -10.49 -2.17
N SER A 39 10.98 -9.78 -1.18
CA SER A 39 10.35 -8.48 -1.40
C SER A 39 11.36 -7.35 -1.62
N GLU A 40 10.92 -6.24 -2.23
CA GLU A 40 11.76 -5.06 -2.39
C GLU A 40 12.13 -4.41 -1.06
N VAL A 41 11.20 -4.40 -0.10
CA VAL A 41 11.45 -3.90 1.26
C VAL A 41 12.52 -4.72 1.96
N SER A 42 12.45 -6.05 1.88
CA SER A 42 13.48 -6.93 2.45
C SER A 42 14.82 -6.78 1.73
N ARG A 43 14.81 -6.57 0.41
CA ARG A 43 16.02 -6.29 -0.36
C ARG A 43 16.68 -4.98 0.05
N LEU A 44 15.90 -3.90 0.25
CA LEU A 44 16.40 -2.63 0.76
C LEU A 44 17.06 -2.79 2.13
N MET A 45 16.45 -3.56 3.04
CA MET A 45 17.02 -3.85 4.35
C MET A 45 18.28 -4.69 4.27
N ALA A 46 18.30 -5.73 3.42
CA ALA A 46 19.46 -6.60 3.25
C ALA A 46 20.66 -5.89 2.58
N GLN A 47 20.40 -4.89 1.76
CA GLN A 47 21.42 -4.08 1.07
C GLN A 47 21.58 -2.68 1.70
N ALA A 48 21.33 -2.56 3.00
CA ALA A 48 21.49 -1.28 3.69
C ALA A 48 22.88 -0.67 3.46
N GLY A 49 22.93 0.64 3.22
CA GLY A 49 24.11 1.39 2.81
C GLY A 49 24.33 1.43 1.28
N GLN A 50 23.61 0.66 0.49
CA GLN A 50 23.73 0.65 -0.97
C GLN A 50 22.51 1.31 -1.64
N TRP A 51 22.70 1.85 -2.85
CA TRP A 51 21.63 2.35 -3.70
C TRP A 51 20.93 1.17 -4.39
N VAL A 52 19.64 0.98 -4.12
CA VAL A 52 18.83 -0.12 -4.61
C VAL A 52 17.72 0.42 -5.50
N PRO A 53 17.58 -0.04 -6.75
CA PRO A 53 16.44 0.29 -7.60
C PRO A 53 15.18 -0.40 -7.08
N VAL A 54 14.04 0.30 -7.17
CA VAL A 54 12.74 -0.21 -6.76
C VAL A 54 11.69 0.02 -7.86
N ALA A 55 10.61 -0.76 -7.83
CA ALA A 55 9.48 -0.59 -8.73
C ALA A 55 8.83 0.80 -8.55
N PRO A 56 8.16 1.33 -9.59
CA PRO A 56 7.48 2.63 -9.51
C PRO A 56 6.51 2.74 -8.34
N GLU A 57 5.79 1.68 -8.02
CA GLU A 57 4.83 1.61 -6.92
C GLU A 57 5.50 1.71 -5.54
N THR A 58 6.61 1.01 -5.37
CA THR A 58 7.43 1.09 -4.15
C THR A 58 8.03 2.48 -4.00
N ARG A 59 8.55 3.04 -5.12
CA ARG A 59 9.06 4.40 -5.14
C ARG A 59 8.00 5.41 -4.68
N GLN A 60 6.81 5.36 -5.25
CA GLN A 60 5.73 6.27 -4.89
C GLN A 60 5.38 6.13 -3.41
N LEU A 61 5.26 4.89 -2.91
CA LEU A 61 4.91 4.62 -1.52
C LEU A 61 5.98 5.15 -0.56
N LEU A 62 7.26 4.95 -0.86
CA LEU A 62 8.37 5.46 -0.05
C LEU A 62 8.42 6.99 -0.04
N LEU A 63 8.24 7.63 -1.20
CA LEU A 63 8.18 9.10 -1.29
C LEU A 63 7.00 9.66 -0.49
N SER A 64 5.80 9.09 -0.64
CA SER A 64 4.64 9.50 0.16
C SER A 64 4.86 9.28 1.67
N SER A 65 5.63 8.26 2.04
CA SER A 65 5.98 8.01 3.45
C SER A 65 6.92 9.07 4.01
N LEU A 66 7.89 9.54 3.22
CA LEU A 66 8.79 10.64 3.60
C LEU A 66 8.03 11.96 3.72
N GLU A 67 7.13 12.24 2.79
CA GLU A 67 6.25 13.41 2.85
C GLU A 67 5.37 13.39 4.11
N MET A 68 4.76 12.25 4.44
CA MET A 68 3.97 12.09 5.66
C MET A 68 4.82 12.24 6.93
N HIS A 69 6.07 11.78 6.91
CA HIS A 69 7.02 12.02 8.01
C HIS A 69 7.22 13.52 8.24
N GLU A 70 7.49 14.28 7.19
CA GLU A 70 7.66 15.74 7.25
C GLU A 70 6.39 16.45 7.74
N LEU A 71 5.23 16.13 7.14
CA LEU A 71 3.94 16.73 7.46
C LEU A 71 3.51 16.49 8.92
N THR A 72 3.92 15.37 9.49
CA THR A 72 3.57 14.99 10.87
C THR A 72 4.64 15.38 11.90
N GLY A 73 5.71 16.08 11.47
CA GLY A 73 6.84 16.41 12.34
C GLY A 73 7.53 15.18 12.94
N GLY A 74 7.59 14.09 12.17
CA GLY A 74 8.22 12.83 12.55
C GLY A 74 7.31 11.85 13.30
N ALA A 75 6.04 12.20 13.57
CA ALA A 75 5.12 11.30 14.28
C ALA A 75 4.79 10.04 13.45
N PHE A 76 4.75 10.17 12.11
CA PHE A 76 4.71 9.04 11.20
C PHE A 76 6.13 8.71 10.72
N ASP A 77 6.61 7.50 11.04
CA ASP A 77 7.94 7.05 10.66
C ASP A 77 7.94 5.56 10.26
N ILE A 78 8.25 5.30 8.99
CA ILE A 78 8.36 3.94 8.46
C ILE A 78 9.69 3.24 8.79
N THR A 79 10.64 3.96 9.38
CA THR A 79 11.98 3.44 9.74
C THR A 79 12.07 2.93 11.17
N LEU A 80 10.92 2.75 11.83
CA LEU A 80 10.80 2.23 13.21
C LEU A 80 11.70 2.96 14.22
N GLY A 81 11.70 4.30 14.14
CA GLY A 81 12.46 5.14 15.06
C GLY A 81 13.93 5.36 14.67
N GLY A 82 14.30 4.94 13.46
CA GLY A 82 15.63 5.25 12.90
C GLY A 82 15.80 6.71 12.46
N GLY A 83 14.74 7.53 12.58
CA GLY A 83 14.71 8.92 12.11
C GLY A 83 14.70 8.97 10.58
N ALA A 84 13.53 8.87 9.96
CA ALA A 84 13.36 8.75 8.50
C ALA A 84 14.12 9.82 7.70
N ALA A 85 14.25 11.03 8.21
CA ALA A 85 14.96 12.13 7.55
C ALA A 85 16.46 11.86 7.25
N GLY A 86 17.06 10.85 7.90
CA GLY A 86 18.45 10.45 7.64
C GLY A 86 18.62 8.96 7.33
N ALA A 87 17.59 8.16 7.62
CA ALA A 87 17.66 6.71 7.47
C ALA A 87 17.26 6.22 6.08
N LEU A 88 16.47 6.99 5.32
CA LEU A 88 16.06 6.64 3.96
C LEU A 88 16.31 7.78 2.99
N GLU A 89 17.27 7.60 2.11
CA GLU A 89 17.63 8.55 1.07
C GLU A 89 17.10 8.09 -0.30
N HIS A 90 16.87 9.04 -1.22
CA HIS A 90 16.48 8.71 -2.60
C HIS A 90 17.19 9.58 -3.62
N SER A 91 17.52 9.01 -4.76
CA SER A 91 18.11 9.71 -5.91
C SER A 91 17.90 8.89 -7.18
N GLY A 92 17.52 9.57 -8.28
CA GLY A 92 17.41 8.93 -9.60
C GLY A 92 16.47 7.71 -9.67
N GLY A 93 15.51 7.59 -8.77
CA GLY A 93 14.61 6.43 -8.69
C GLY A 93 15.15 5.26 -7.86
N MET A 94 16.33 5.39 -7.29
CA MET A 94 16.91 4.46 -6.32
C MET A 94 16.71 4.95 -4.90
N PHE A 95 16.74 4.02 -3.95
CA PHE A 95 16.70 4.31 -2.51
C PHE A 95 17.91 3.70 -1.81
N ARG A 96 18.34 4.34 -0.74
CA ARG A 96 19.38 3.85 0.15
C ARG A 96 18.89 3.93 1.58
N LEU A 97 18.87 2.77 2.24
CA LEU A 97 18.56 2.67 3.65
C LEU A 97 19.85 2.73 4.47
N ALA A 98 19.87 3.49 5.55
CA ALA A 98 21.04 3.55 6.44
C ALA A 98 21.32 2.17 7.07
N PRO A 99 22.61 1.82 7.29
CA PRO A 99 22.96 0.56 7.96
C PRO A 99 22.29 0.44 9.33
N GLY A 100 21.66 -0.70 9.59
CA GLY A 100 20.95 -0.99 10.83
C GLY A 100 19.51 -0.47 10.90
N ALA A 101 19.08 0.40 9.98
CA ALA A 101 17.69 0.84 9.93
C ALA A 101 16.76 -0.29 9.45
N GLN A 102 15.52 -0.23 9.89
CA GLN A 102 14.45 -1.19 9.52
C GLN A 102 13.36 -0.44 8.77
N LEU A 103 12.64 -1.12 7.89
CA LEU A 103 11.47 -0.56 7.20
C LEU A 103 10.21 -1.32 7.57
N ASP A 104 9.16 -0.59 7.91
CA ASP A 104 7.81 -1.12 8.10
C ASP A 104 6.78 -0.24 7.41
N LEU A 105 6.20 -0.75 6.32
CA LEU A 105 5.14 -0.09 5.57
C LEU A 105 3.73 -0.42 6.09
N GLY A 106 3.60 -1.08 7.25
CA GLY A 106 2.32 -1.51 7.82
C GLY A 106 1.31 -0.38 8.04
N GLY A 107 1.80 0.82 8.38
CA GLY A 107 0.98 2.01 8.61
C GLY A 107 0.42 2.65 7.33
N ILE A 108 1.03 2.44 6.16
CA ILE A 108 0.64 3.09 4.90
C ILE A 108 0.32 2.09 3.77
N GLY A 109 0.96 0.94 3.75
CA GLY A 109 0.91 -0.01 2.64
C GLY A 109 -0.50 -0.54 2.33
N LYS A 110 -1.33 -0.78 3.35
CA LYS A 110 -2.72 -1.22 3.13
C LYS A 110 -3.57 -0.13 2.48
N GLY A 111 -3.43 1.11 2.92
CA GLY A 111 -4.11 2.25 2.33
C GLY A 111 -3.72 2.46 0.87
N ALA A 112 -2.42 2.42 0.56
CA ALA A 112 -1.90 2.52 -0.80
C ALA A 112 -2.40 1.36 -1.68
N ALA A 113 -2.41 0.12 -1.16
CA ALA A 113 -2.97 -1.01 -1.88
C ALA A 113 -4.45 -0.81 -2.19
N VAL A 114 -5.28 -0.40 -1.21
CA VAL A 114 -6.70 -0.11 -1.43
C VAL A 114 -6.88 0.95 -2.51
N ALA A 115 -6.15 2.05 -2.47
CA ALA A 115 -6.21 3.10 -3.48
C ALA A 115 -5.90 2.56 -4.88
N ARG A 116 -4.89 1.72 -5.01
CA ARG A 116 -4.50 1.08 -6.27
C ARG A 116 -5.59 0.12 -6.78
N LEU A 117 -6.18 -0.70 -5.89
CA LEU A 117 -7.26 -1.63 -6.26
C LEU A 117 -8.52 -0.88 -6.69
N ILE A 118 -8.89 0.20 -6.02
CA ILE A 118 -10.00 1.08 -6.41
C ILE A 118 -9.77 1.64 -7.81
N GLN A 119 -8.59 2.17 -8.09
CA GLN A 119 -8.24 2.70 -9.40
C GLN A 119 -8.35 1.61 -10.50
N LEU A 120 -7.84 0.40 -10.24
CA LEU A 120 -7.92 -0.72 -11.17
C LEU A 120 -9.38 -1.09 -11.45
N LEU A 121 -10.22 -1.24 -10.43
CA LEU A 121 -11.64 -1.56 -10.58
C LEU A 121 -12.37 -0.50 -11.40
N GLN A 122 -12.08 0.79 -11.17
CA GLN A 122 -12.65 1.90 -11.93
C GLN A 122 -12.24 1.84 -13.41
N LEU A 123 -10.96 1.60 -13.70
CA LEU A 123 -10.44 1.43 -15.06
C LEU A 123 -11.08 0.24 -15.80
N ARG A 124 -11.51 -0.79 -15.09
CA ARG A 124 -12.27 -1.93 -15.63
C ARG A 124 -13.78 -1.67 -15.74
N GLY A 125 -14.23 -0.44 -15.47
CA GLY A 125 -15.64 -0.05 -15.60
C GLY A 125 -16.54 -0.48 -14.45
N VAL A 126 -15.98 -0.88 -13.31
CA VAL A 126 -16.76 -1.15 -12.10
C VAL A 126 -17.26 0.17 -11.52
N ARG A 127 -18.59 0.28 -11.36
CA ARG A 127 -19.26 1.50 -10.88
C ARG A 127 -19.71 1.43 -9.42
N ALA A 128 -19.70 0.25 -8.83
CA ALA A 128 -20.01 0.06 -7.41
C ALA A 128 -19.10 -1.03 -6.84
N ALA A 129 -18.29 -0.69 -5.85
CA ALA A 129 -17.43 -1.64 -5.14
C ALA A 129 -17.11 -1.17 -3.74
N LEU A 130 -16.77 -2.13 -2.88
CA LEU A 130 -16.16 -1.93 -1.57
C LEU A 130 -14.95 -2.84 -1.46
N VAL A 131 -13.81 -2.23 -1.16
CA VAL A 131 -12.55 -2.90 -0.88
C VAL A 131 -12.24 -2.69 0.60
N ASN A 132 -12.06 -3.76 1.35
CA ASN A 132 -11.69 -3.72 2.77
C ASN A 132 -10.42 -4.54 2.96
N PHE A 133 -9.36 -3.91 3.43
CA PHE A 133 -8.07 -4.53 3.66
C PHE A 133 -7.71 -4.46 5.15
N GLY A 134 -7.90 -5.57 5.85
CA GLY A 134 -7.55 -5.74 7.26
C GLY A 134 -8.36 -4.86 8.21
N GLU A 135 -9.59 -4.52 7.87
CA GLU A 135 -10.50 -3.68 8.65
C GLU A 135 -9.96 -2.26 9.00
N SER A 136 -8.73 -1.94 8.58
CA SER A 136 -8.06 -0.65 8.85
C SER A 136 -8.00 0.25 7.62
N SER A 137 -8.20 -0.29 6.43
CA SER A 137 -8.14 0.47 5.17
C SER A 137 -9.32 0.07 4.29
N ILE A 138 -10.21 1.03 4.01
CA ILE A 138 -11.44 0.80 3.27
C ILE A 138 -11.52 1.81 2.13
N GLY A 139 -11.83 1.32 0.92
CA GLY A 139 -12.11 2.15 -0.25
C GLY A 139 -13.44 1.77 -0.87
N VAL A 140 -14.14 2.74 -1.46
CA VAL A 140 -15.44 2.53 -2.10
C VAL A 140 -15.51 3.18 -3.48
N ILE A 141 -16.33 2.61 -4.34
CA ILE A 141 -16.71 3.17 -5.65
C ILE A 141 -18.23 3.31 -5.65
N GLY A 142 -18.73 4.48 -6.07
CA GLY A 142 -20.16 4.75 -6.21
C GLY A 142 -20.99 4.41 -4.98
N SER A 143 -22.22 3.94 -5.21
CA SER A 143 -23.15 3.52 -4.15
C SER A 143 -23.49 2.04 -4.26
N PRO A 144 -23.82 1.35 -3.15
CA PRO A 144 -24.23 -0.05 -3.19
C PRO A 144 -25.58 -0.19 -3.96
N PRO A 145 -25.81 -1.29 -4.68
CA PRO A 145 -26.99 -1.45 -5.52
C PRO A 145 -28.34 -1.37 -4.78
N THR A 146 -28.32 -1.65 -3.50
CA THR A 146 -29.54 -1.73 -2.65
C THR A 146 -29.71 -0.57 -1.69
N ARG A 147 -28.83 0.45 -1.74
CA ARG A 147 -28.81 1.58 -0.81
C ARG A 147 -28.27 2.83 -1.48
N GLU A 148 -28.63 4.01 -0.95
CA GLU A 148 -28.15 5.29 -1.45
C GLU A 148 -26.70 5.60 -1.08
N ALA A 149 -26.20 5.01 0.03
CA ALA A 149 -24.85 5.26 0.51
C ALA A 149 -24.23 4.03 1.20
N TRP A 150 -22.90 3.96 1.19
CA TRP A 150 -22.13 3.02 1.98
C TRP A 150 -22.26 3.33 3.47
N ARG A 151 -22.41 2.29 4.28
CA ARG A 151 -22.35 2.40 5.75
C ARG A 151 -21.14 1.63 6.24
N ILE A 152 -20.18 2.34 6.82
CA ILE A 152 -18.93 1.77 7.35
C ILE A 152 -18.94 1.99 8.86
N GLY A 153 -18.92 0.90 9.63
CA GLY A 153 -18.79 0.94 11.07
C GLY A 153 -17.33 1.11 11.49
N ILE A 154 -17.11 1.98 12.47
CA ILE A 154 -15.82 2.12 13.14
C ILE A 154 -15.97 1.45 14.51
N ARG A 155 -15.07 0.53 14.85
CA ARG A 155 -15.00 -0.05 16.19
C ARG A 155 -14.31 0.95 17.11
N SER A 156 -14.95 1.26 18.21
CA SER A 156 -14.36 2.02 19.34
C SER A 156 -13.56 1.11 20.22
#